data_c3829c1cfd2429ec18810b038fe6c21f
#
_entry.id   c3829c1cfd2429ec18810b038fe6c21f
#
_cell.length_a   1.000
_cell.length_b   1.000
_cell.length_c   1.000
_cell.angle_alpha   90.00
_cell.angle_beta   90.00
_cell.angle_gamma   90.00
#
_symmetry.space_group_name_H-M   'P 1'
#
loop_
_entity.id
_entity.type
_entity.pdbx_description
1 polymer ?
#
loop_
_entity_poly.entity_id
_entity_poly.type
_entity_poly.pdbx_seq_one_letter_code
_entity_poly.pdbx_strand_id
1 'polypeptide(L)'
;LTAIRRLMLESNGLVTIAFRRSLIKQGTGKPISDIGEEEYDLSNKWLTSPYCQIEPAMAFQLGLPVLILREKGVIAEGILEVLPDGYGFLKGVLGVYMPEFDLNCNLDDYFKSKEWIQIIQKWEGYVRKVVDNKGKPPMLY
;
A
#
# COMPACT_ATOMS: atom_id res chain seq x y z
N LEU A 1 -10.37 7.55 14.21
CA LEU A 1 -10.50 6.14 13.76
C LEU A 1 -11.95 5.69 13.57
N THR A 2 -12.90 6.11 14.39
CA THR A 2 -14.32 5.71 14.27
C THR A 2 -14.93 6.07 12.92
N ALA A 3 -14.69 7.28 12.40
CA ALA A 3 -15.16 7.71 11.08
C ALA A 3 -14.54 6.87 9.95
N ILE A 4 -13.24 6.59 10.03
CA ILE A 4 -12.53 5.74 9.05
C ILE A 4 -13.12 4.34 9.07
N ARG A 5 -13.31 3.76 10.26
CA ARG A 5 -13.92 2.42 10.40
C ARG A 5 -15.29 2.35 9.75
N ARG A 6 -16.14 3.36 9.97
CA ARG A 6 -17.46 3.42 9.36
C ARG A 6 -17.38 3.44 7.84
N LEU A 7 -16.53 4.31 7.28
CA LEU A 7 -16.32 4.40 5.83
C LEU A 7 -15.81 3.07 5.25
N MET A 8 -14.89 2.39 5.94
CA MET A 8 -14.41 1.07 5.52
C MET A 8 -15.50 0.03 5.45
N LEU A 9 -16.40 0.00 6.44
CA LEU A 9 -17.53 -0.94 6.46
C LEU A 9 -18.56 -0.68 5.36
N GLU A 10 -18.63 0.55 4.86
CA GLU A 10 -19.51 0.97 3.77
C GLU A 10 -18.83 0.86 2.39
N SER A 11 -17.52 0.58 2.35
CA SER A 11 -16.72 0.52 1.13
C SER A 11 -16.64 -0.90 0.55
N ASN A 12 -16.37 -0.98 -0.75
CA ASN A 12 -16.19 -2.25 -1.47
C ASN A 12 -14.73 -2.50 -1.87
N GLY A 13 -13.83 -1.59 -1.55
CA GLY A 13 -12.39 -1.66 -1.80
C GLY A 13 -11.72 -0.40 -1.32
N LEU A 14 -10.38 -0.40 -1.28
CA LEU A 14 -9.57 0.74 -0.88
C LEU A 14 -8.51 1.06 -1.93
N VAL A 15 -8.39 2.34 -2.26
CA VAL A 15 -7.20 2.89 -2.94
C VAL A 15 -6.50 3.84 -1.98
N THR A 16 -5.23 3.62 -1.77
CA THR A 16 -4.37 4.52 -0.98
C THR A 16 -3.21 5.01 -1.84
N ILE A 17 -2.85 6.28 -1.72
CA ILE A 17 -1.72 6.88 -2.43
C ILE A 17 -0.71 7.37 -1.41
N ALA A 18 0.42 6.66 -1.34
CA ALA A 18 1.50 6.94 -0.40
C ALA A 18 2.50 7.93 -1.01
N PHE A 19 2.17 9.21 -0.97
CA PHE A 19 3.05 10.30 -1.41
C PHE A 19 4.20 10.57 -0.43
N ARG A 20 5.28 11.16 -0.94
CA ARG A 20 6.33 11.78 -0.14
C ARG A 20 5.74 12.90 0.70
N ARG A 21 5.85 12.80 2.02
CA ARG A 21 5.30 13.80 2.94
C ARG A 21 6.37 14.46 3.79
N SER A 22 7.25 13.67 4.40
CA SER A 22 8.28 14.18 5.30
C SER A 22 9.65 13.62 4.92
N LEU A 23 10.63 14.49 4.75
CA LEU A 23 12.00 14.12 4.45
C LEU A 23 12.78 13.93 5.74
N ILE A 24 13.39 12.76 5.93
CA ILE A 24 14.38 12.52 6.97
C ILE A 24 15.73 13.01 6.42
N LYS A 25 16.20 14.16 6.92
CA LYS A 25 17.51 14.69 6.49
C LYS A 25 18.66 13.82 6.98
N GLN A 26 18.55 13.32 8.22
CA GLN A 26 19.53 12.45 8.84
C GLN A 26 18.83 11.56 9.85
N GLY A 27 19.15 10.27 9.86
CA GLY A 27 18.58 9.32 10.80
C GLY A 27 19.16 7.92 10.64
N THR A 28 19.09 7.13 11.72
CA THR A 28 19.50 5.72 11.73
C THR A 28 18.30 4.88 12.12
N GLY A 29 18.00 3.87 11.31
CA GLY A 29 16.97 2.88 11.62
C GLY A 29 17.53 1.83 12.57
N LYS A 30 16.72 1.42 13.56
CA LYS A 30 17.04 0.41 14.58
C LYS A 30 18.37 0.64 15.31
N PRO A 31 18.67 1.88 15.77
CA PRO A 31 19.89 2.13 16.52
C PRO A 31 19.86 1.32 17.82
N ILE A 32 20.97 0.63 18.12
CA ILE A 32 21.12 -0.14 19.36
C ILE A 32 19.96 -1.12 19.60
N SER A 33 19.70 -1.99 18.62
CA SER A 33 18.62 -2.98 18.73
C SER A 33 18.93 -4.05 19.79
N ASP A 34 18.08 -4.19 20.80
CA ASP A 34 18.22 -5.20 21.87
C ASP A 34 18.05 -6.64 21.34
N ILE A 35 17.52 -6.81 20.14
CA ILE A 35 17.32 -8.13 19.51
C ILE A 35 18.33 -8.41 18.38
N GLY A 36 19.39 -7.58 18.28
CA GLY A 36 20.49 -7.82 17.35
C GLY A 36 20.16 -7.50 15.89
N GLU A 37 19.18 -6.67 15.61
CA GLU A 37 18.91 -6.21 14.25
C GLU A 37 19.97 -5.21 13.79
N GLU A 38 20.36 -5.29 12.53
CA GLU A 38 21.38 -4.40 11.95
C GLU A 38 20.83 -2.97 11.80
N GLU A 39 21.68 -1.99 12.14
CA GLU A 39 21.40 -0.58 11.89
C GLU A 39 21.42 -0.29 10.39
N TYR A 40 20.59 0.64 9.96
CA TYR A 40 20.57 1.10 8.57
C TYR A 40 20.37 2.61 8.45
N ASP A 41 20.88 3.19 7.37
CA ASP A 41 20.78 4.64 7.12
C ASP A 41 19.39 5.02 6.61
N LEU A 42 18.76 5.95 7.31
CA LEU A 42 17.48 6.58 6.94
C LEU A 42 17.66 7.95 6.30
N SER A 43 18.90 8.44 6.16
CA SER A 43 19.15 9.78 5.63
C SER A 43 18.63 9.92 4.20
N ASN A 44 18.04 11.07 3.91
CA ASN A 44 17.43 11.41 2.63
C ASN A 44 16.29 10.47 2.18
N LYS A 45 15.69 9.76 3.12
CA LYS A 45 14.49 8.95 2.87
C LYS A 45 13.21 9.76 3.11
N TRP A 46 12.16 9.39 2.41
CA TRP A 46 10.85 10.01 2.56
C TRP A 46 9.88 9.14 3.33
N LEU A 47 9.18 9.75 4.27
CA LEU A 47 8.03 9.15 4.93
C LEU A 47 6.74 9.58 4.22
N THR A 48 5.77 8.71 4.20
CA THR A 48 4.39 9.04 3.83
C THR A 48 3.52 9.28 5.07
N SER A 49 2.22 9.51 4.87
CA SER A 49 1.27 9.62 5.97
C SER A 49 1.11 8.29 6.71
N PRO A 50 1.05 8.28 8.05
CA PRO A 50 0.69 7.08 8.82
C PRO A 50 -0.64 6.46 8.38
N TYR A 51 -1.58 7.24 7.88
CA TYR A 51 -2.85 6.75 7.36
C TYR A 51 -2.67 5.85 6.15
N CYS A 52 -1.62 6.05 5.35
CA CYS A 52 -1.29 5.16 4.22
C CYS A 52 -0.86 3.74 4.67
N GLN A 53 -0.66 3.53 5.98
CA GLN A 53 -0.44 2.22 6.57
C GLN A 53 -1.67 1.72 7.34
N ILE A 54 -2.31 2.61 8.10
CA ILE A 54 -3.45 2.28 8.95
C ILE A 54 -4.66 1.86 8.11
N GLU A 55 -5.01 2.66 7.11
CA GLU A 55 -6.21 2.43 6.28
C GLU A 55 -6.11 1.14 5.46
N PRO A 56 -4.99 0.85 4.75
CA PRO A 56 -4.84 -0.43 4.07
C PRO A 56 -4.87 -1.63 5.00
N ALA A 57 -4.30 -1.53 6.21
CA ALA A 57 -4.35 -2.59 7.19
C ALA A 57 -5.79 -2.86 7.67
N MET A 58 -6.58 -1.80 7.89
CA MET A 58 -7.99 -1.93 8.25
C MET A 58 -8.81 -2.55 7.11
N ALA A 59 -8.59 -2.11 5.87
CA ALA A 59 -9.28 -2.66 4.70
C ALA A 59 -8.93 -4.14 4.50
N PHE A 60 -7.65 -4.49 4.63
CA PHE A 60 -7.17 -5.87 4.57
C PHE A 60 -7.84 -6.75 5.63
N GLN A 61 -7.90 -6.28 6.88
CA GLN A 61 -8.55 -7.00 7.98
C GLN A 61 -10.04 -7.26 7.71
N LEU A 62 -10.70 -6.39 6.97
CA LEU A 62 -12.09 -6.55 6.56
C LEU A 62 -12.26 -7.42 5.30
N GLY A 63 -11.14 -7.90 4.71
CA GLY A 63 -11.16 -8.66 3.46
C GLY A 63 -11.52 -7.82 2.23
N LEU A 64 -11.30 -6.50 2.27
CA LEU A 64 -11.52 -5.62 1.13
C LEU A 64 -10.33 -5.67 0.16
N PRO A 65 -10.56 -5.58 -1.15
CA PRO A 65 -9.50 -5.39 -2.13
C PRO A 65 -8.75 -4.08 -1.87
N VAL A 66 -7.42 -4.14 -1.88
CA VAL A 66 -6.55 -3.00 -1.56
C VAL A 66 -5.61 -2.70 -2.72
N LEU A 67 -5.58 -1.45 -3.15
CA LEU A 67 -4.62 -0.92 -4.12
C LEU A 67 -3.82 0.20 -3.45
N ILE A 68 -2.51 0.00 -3.33
CA ILE A 68 -1.59 0.97 -2.74
C ILE A 68 -0.66 1.47 -3.84
N LEU A 69 -0.79 2.75 -4.20
CA LEU A 69 0.18 3.42 -5.07
C LEU A 69 1.26 4.05 -4.19
N ARG A 70 2.48 3.55 -4.28
CA ARG A 70 3.61 4.07 -3.51
C ARG A 70 4.50 4.95 -4.39
N GLU A 71 4.70 6.21 -4.00
CA GLU A 71 5.63 7.08 -4.69
C GLU A 71 7.07 6.62 -4.49
N LYS A 72 7.84 6.58 -5.57
CA LYS A 72 9.26 6.22 -5.57
C LYS A 72 10.03 7.06 -4.56
N GLY A 73 10.82 6.39 -3.72
CA GLY A 73 11.61 7.01 -2.66
C GLY A 73 10.90 7.10 -1.30
N VAL A 74 9.63 6.78 -1.20
CA VAL A 74 8.96 6.56 0.09
C VAL A 74 9.49 5.27 0.71
N ILE A 75 9.86 5.33 2.00
CA ILE A 75 10.36 4.17 2.73
C ILE A 75 9.35 3.03 2.66
N ALA A 76 9.83 1.86 2.27
CA ALA A 76 9.06 0.63 2.26
C ALA A 76 9.15 -0.04 3.63
N GLU A 77 8.26 0.36 4.55
CA GLU A 77 8.18 -0.22 5.90
C GLU A 77 6.73 -0.56 6.27
N GLY A 78 6.54 -1.47 7.20
CA GLY A 78 5.23 -1.93 7.62
C GLY A 78 4.45 -2.53 6.45
N ILE A 79 3.21 -2.10 6.22
CA ILE A 79 2.39 -2.60 5.11
C ILE A 79 2.94 -2.22 3.73
N LEU A 80 3.83 -1.21 3.66
CA LEU A 80 4.51 -0.77 2.43
C LEU A 80 5.81 -1.54 2.17
N GLU A 81 6.18 -2.48 3.03
CA GLU A 81 7.40 -3.24 2.91
C GLU A 81 7.41 -4.08 1.63
N VAL A 82 8.52 -4.00 0.91
CA VAL A 82 8.79 -4.79 -0.28
C VAL A 82 9.80 -5.87 0.09
N LEU A 83 9.42 -7.13 -0.06
CA LEU A 83 10.30 -8.25 0.19
C LEU A 83 11.46 -8.28 -0.82
N PRO A 84 12.57 -9.01 -0.51
CA PRO A 84 13.75 -9.06 -1.38
C PRO A 84 13.49 -9.52 -2.82
N ASP A 85 12.40 -10.24 -3.06
CA ASP A 85 11.95 -10.67 -4.38
C ASP A 85 11.17 -9.58 -5.16
N GLY A 86 11.10 -8.35 -4.63
CA GLY A 86 10.40 -7.22 -5.24
C GLY A 86 8.89 -7.19 -4.98
N TYR A 87 8.39 -8.09 -4.15
CA TYR A 87 6.97 -8.15 -3.81
C TYR A 87 6.71 -7.63 -2.39
N GLY A 88 5.60 -6.96 -2.19
CA GLY A 88 5.22 -6.43 -0.88
C GLY A 88 4.87 -7.53 0.12
N PHE A 89 4.84 -7.16 1.40
CA PHE A 89 4.46 -8.03 2.52
C PHE A 89 3.14 -8.78 2.28
N LEU A 90 2.23 -8.18 1.53
CA LEU A 90 0.95 -8.77 1.15
C LEU A 90 1.00 -9.52 -0.19
N LYS A 91 2.19 -9.88 -0.70
CA LYS A 91 2.32 -10.68 -1.93
C LYS A 91 1.53 -11.98 -1.83
N GLY A 92 0.86 -12.30 -2.91
CA GLY A 92 0.06 -13.53 -3.01
C GLY A 92 -1.28 -13.48 -2.29
N VAL A 93 -1.58 -12.38 -1.60
CA VAL A 93 -2.92 -12.14 -1.08
C VAL A 93 -3.82 -11.68 -2.22
N LEU A 94 -4.91 -12.39 -2.42
CA LEU A 94 -5.87 -12.07 -3.47
C LEU A 94 -6.45 -10.66 -3.27
N GLY A 95 -6.46 -9.87 -4.35
CA GLY A 95 -7.05 -8.53 -4.33
C GLY A 95 -6.18 -7.44 -3.70
N VAL A 96 -4.90 -7.73 -3.36
CA VAL A 96 -3.95 -6.72 -2.87
C VAL A 96 -2.89 -6.45 -3.92
N TYR A 97 -2.74 -5.17 -4.30
CA TYR A 97 -1.79 -4.69 -5.31
C TYR A 97 -1.06 -3.47 -4.81
N MET A 98 0.25 -3.37 -5.07
CA MET A 98 1.08 -2.25 -4.64
C MET A 98 2.10 -1.85 -5.72
N PRO A 99 1.66 -1.14 -6.78
CA PRO A 99 2.57 -0.58 -7.76
C PRO A 99 3.32 0.63 -7.22
N GLU A 100 4.57 0.80 -7.67
CA GLU A 100 5.35 2.02 -7.45
C GLU A 100 5.16 2.98 -8.63
N PHE A 101 5.04 4.28 -8.36
CA PHE A 101 4.97 5.32 -9.38
C PHE A 101 6.02 6.40 -9.12
N ASP A 102 6.44 7.10 -10.18
CA ASP A 102 7.44 8.16 -10.12
C ASP A 102 6.82 9.46 -10.64
N LEU A 103 6.68 10.48 -9.77
CA LEU A 103 6.18 11.80 -10.17
C LEU A 103 7.11 12.56 -11.14
N ASN A 104 8.37 12.14 -11.27
CA ASN A 104 9.28 12.70 -12.27
C ASN A 104 9.05 12.13 -13.68
N CYS A 105 8.25 11.07 -13.79
CA CYS A 105 7.82 10.51 -15.05
C CYS A 105 6.49 11.12 -15.49
N ASN A 106 6.18 11.00 -16.78
CA ASN A 106 4.86 11.39 -17.26
C ASN A 106 3.79 10.43 -16.71
N LEU A 107 2.95 10.93 -15.79
CA LEU A 107 1.88 10.14 -15.18
C LEU A 107 0.86 9.63 -16.20
N ASP A 108 0.61 10.41 -17.25
CA ASP A 108 -0.32 9.99 -18.31
C ASP A 108 0.20 8.74 -19.03
N ASP A 109 1.51 8.65 -19.24
CA ASP A 109 2.12 7.47 -19.86
C ASP A 109 2.07 6.27 -18.92
N TYR A 110 2.31 6.50 -17.61
CA TYR A 110 2.18 5.47 -16.59
C TYR A 110 0.77 4.87 -16.56
N PHE A 111 -0.26 5.73 -16.49
CA PHE A 111 -1.65 5.28 -16.43
C PHE A 111 -2.17 4.67 -17.75
N LYS A 112 -1.45 4.83 -18.85
CA LYS A 112 -1.69 4.14 -20.12
C LYS A 112 -0.86 2.85 -20.28
N SER A 113 0.05 2.58 -19.34
CA SER A 113 0.92 1.41 -19.40
C SER A 113 0.13 0.10 -19.30
N LYS A 114 0.63 -0.95 -19.93
CA LYS A 114 0.03 -2.29 -19.82
C LYS A 114 0.03 -2.80 -18.39
N GLU A 115 1.07 -2.50 -17.63
CA GLU A 115 1.20 -2.87 -16.22
C GLU A 115 0.06 -2.27 -15.39
N TRP A 116 -0.13 -0.96 -15.49
CA TRP A 116 -1.22 -0.27 -14.79
C TRP A 116 -2.59 -0.82 -15.16
N ILE A 117 -2.85 -0.96 -16.46
CA ILE A 117 -4.14 -1.46 -16.97
C ILE A 117 -4.43 -2.87 -16.39
N GLN A 118 -3.43 -3.74 -16.35
CA GLN A 118 -3.60 -5.09 -15.78
C GLN A 118 -3.89 -5.06 -14.28
N ILE A 119 -3.18 -4.21 -13.53
CA ILE A 119 -3.36 -4.07 -12.10
C ILE A 119 -4.75 -3.55 -11.78
N ILE A 120 -5.16 -2.45 -12.41
CA ILE A 120 -6.46 -1.84 -12.14
C ILE A 120 -7.63 -2.74 -12.52
N GLN A 121 -7.53 -3.46 -13.64
CA GLN A 121 -8.56 -4.41 -14.05
C GLN A 121 -8.71 -5.57 -13.07
N LYS A 122 -7.60 -6.12 -12.57
CA LYS A 122 -7.62 -7.19 -11.58
C LYS A 122 -8.22 -6.72 -10.25
N TRP A 123 -7.77 -5.55 -9.77
CA TRP A 123 -8.28 -4.96 -8.54
C TRP A 123 -9.79 -4.66 -8.66
N GLU A 124 -10.21 -4.03 -9.74
CA GLU A 124 -11.63 -3.75 -10.02
C GLU A 124 -12.46 -5.04 -10.06
N GLY A 125 -11.92 -6.12 -10.62
CA GLY A 125 -12.57 -7.43 -10.63
C GLY A 125 -12.88 -7.95 -9.21
N TYR A 126 -11.99 -7.72 -8.25
CA TYR A 126 -12.24 -8.05 -6.85
C TYR A 126 -13.25 -7.11 -6.19
N VAL A 127 -13.18 -5.80 -6.50
CA VAL A 127 -14.19 -4.85 -6.03
C VAL A 127 -15.59 -5.24 -6.49
N ARG A 128 -15.74 -5.64 -7.76
CA ARG A 128 -17.03 -6.14 -8.31
C ARG A 128 -17.51 -7.37 -7.55
N LYS A 129 -16.64 -8.31 -7.21
CA LYS A 129 -17.01 -9.49 -6.40
C LYS A 129 -17.56 -9.08 -5.03
N VAL A 130 -16.97 -8.06 -4.38
CA VAL A 130 -17.49 -7.55 -3.10
C VAL A 130 -18.90 -6.97 -3.28
N VAL A 131 -19.11 -6.19 -4.35
CA VAL A 131 -20.42 -5.62 -4.68
C VAL A 131 -21.45 -6.72 -4.94
N ASP A 132 -21.11 -7.72 -5.74
CA ASP A 132 -22.00 -8.84 -6.08
C ASP A 132 -22.36 -9.68 -4.85
N ASN A 133 -21.47 -9.75 -3.87
CA ASN A 133 -21.70 -10.40 -2.58
C ASN A 133 -22.48 -9.51 -1.58
N LYS A 134 -23.14 -8.45 -2.04
CA LYS A 134 -23.94 -7.53 -1.21
C LYS A 134 -23.13 -6.90 -0.08
N GLY A 135 -21.91 -6.49 -0.37
CA GLY A 135 -21.01 -5.85 0.57
C GLY A 135 -20.31 -6.80 1.55
N LYS A 136 -20.51 -8.10 1.44
CA LYS A 136 -19.69 -9.07 2.18
C LYS A 136 -18.35 -9.19 1.47
N PRO A 137 -17.22 -8.80 2.11
CA PRO A 137 -15.92 -8.94 1.49
C PRO A 137 -15.64 -10.43 1.21
N PRO A 138 -14.96 -10.76 0.08
CA PRO A 138 -14.47 -12.11 -0.14
C PRO A 138 -13.47 -12.45 0.97
N MET A 139 -13.55 -13.67 1.49
CA MET A 139 -12.46 -14.17 2.34
C MET A 139 -11.22 -14.33 1.47
N LEU A 140 -10.15 -13.59 1.77
CA LEU A 140 -8.92 -13.54 0.98
C LEU A 140 -7.90 -14.60 1.41
N TYR A 141 -8.23 -15.37 2.44
CA TYR A 141 -7.39 -16.42 3.01
C TYR A 141 -8.22 -17.51 3.65
#